data_dd09b3d54273a0ac8ba5c6a14893bbdb
#
_entry.id   dd09b3d54273a0ac8ba5c6a14893bbdb
#
_cell.length_a   1.000
_cell.length_b   1.000
_cell.length_c   1.000
_cell.angle_alpha   90.00
_cell.angle_beta   90.00
_cell.angle_gamma   90.00
#
_symmetry.space_group_name_H-M   'P 1'
#
loop_
_entity.id
_entity.type
_entity.pdbx_description
1 polymer ?
#
loop_
_entity_poly.entity_id
_entity_poly.type
_entity_poly.pdbx_seq_one_letter_code
_entity_poly.pdbx_strand_id
1 'polypeptide(L)'
;MIDKVFKEKADQSTDFRFDKKVVDVFDDMVVRSVPYYLEIQRMMVELANTFAKPNTNLYDLGCSTGTTMISMSKELDKSVGFVGIDESPQMLESCRNNLDANGVEQVVKLNSFDLNKGVEIENASVVILCLTLQFVRPLYRAKLIQSIYDQMNPGGAIILVEKVIGEGSDFNRKFIDYYYDYKRRNDYNDMEIAQKREALENILIPFKLSENIHMLEEAGFKDCETFFKWYNFTGLIAIK
;
A
#
# COMPACT_ATOMS: atom_id res chain seq x y z
N MET A 1 10.35 11.88 -12.10
CA MET A 1 9.74 13.10 -12.75
C MET A 1 8.71 13.70 -11.79
N ILE A 2 8.38 14.99 -11.93
CA ILE A 2 7.32 15.62 -11.10
C ILE A 2 5.95 15.19 -11.63
N ASP A 3 5.04 14.78 -10.73
CA ASP A 3 3.65 14.43 -11.06
C ASP A 3 2.90 15.63 -11.64
N LYS A 4 2.43 15.48 -12.87
CA LYS A 4 1.62 16.45 -13.61
C LYS A 4 0.43 15.76 -14.33
N VAL A 5 0.10 14.53 -13.95
CA VAL A 5 -0.93 13.72 -14.64
C VAL A 5 -2.29 14.42 -14.69
N PHE A 6 -2.63 15.17 -13.63
CA PHE A 6 -3.89 15.89 -13.52
C PHE A 6 -3.77 17.41 -13.66
N LYS A 7 -2.62 17.91 -14.21
CA LYS A 7 -2.36 19.36 -14.32
C LYS A 7 -3.19 20.02 -15.40
N GLU A 8 -3.50 19.31 -16.48
CA GLU A 8 -4.34 19.80 -17.56
C GLU A 8 -5.79 19.38 -17.35
N LYS A 9 -6.73 20.26 -17.74
CA LYS A 9 -8.15 19.96 -17.62
C LYS A 9 -8.50 18.81 -18.57
N ALA A 10 -9.01 17.70 -18.03
CA ALA A 10 -9.54 16.63 -18.84
C ALA A 10 -10.96 16.97 -19.34
N ASP A 11 -11.23 16.71 -20.62
CA ASP A 11 -12.57 16.91 -21.21
C ASP A 11 -13.60 15.91 -20.67
N GLN A 12 -13.13 14.74 -20.19
CA GLN A 12 -13.95 13.72 -19.53
C GLN A 12 -13.15 13.11 -18.38
N SER A 13 -13.80 12.88 -17.23
CA SER A 13 -13.24 12.10 -16.13
C SER A 13 -13.15 10.64 -16.57
N THR A 14 -11.95 10.06 -16.47
CA THR A 14 -11.72 8.63 -16.68
C THR A 14 -11.28 8.00 -15.37
N ASP A 15 -11.63 6.73 -15.17
CA ASP A 15 -11.17 5.98 -14.01
C ASP A 15 -9.63 5.97 -13.93
N PHE A 16 -9.11 6.07 -12.73
CA PHE A 16 -7.68 6.02 -12.46
C PHE A 16 -7.10 4.67 -12.90
N ARG A 17 -6.02 4.70 -13.67
CA ARG A 17 -5.30 3.51 -14.12
C ARG A 17 -3.82 3.63 -13.83
N PHE A 18 -3.22 2.56 -13.39
CA PHE A 18 -1.78 2.44 -13.21
C PHE A 18 -1.09 2.16 -14.56
N ASP A 19 -1.28 3.09 -15.50
CA ASP A 19 -0.67 3.05 -16.83
C ASP A 19 0.73 3.67 -16.83
N LYS A 20 1.39 3.67 -18.00
CA LYS A 20 2.75 4.18 -18.15
C LYS A 20 2.92 5.63 -17.70
N LYS A 21 1.91 6.49 -17.92
CA LYS A 21 1.97 7.91 -17.52
C LYS A 21 2.01 8.07 -16.01
N VAL A 22 1.27 7.21 -15.30
CA VAL A 22 1.25 7.18 -13.83
C VAL A 22 2.54 6.56 -13.31
N VAL A 23 3.02 5.46 -13.89
CA VAL A 23 4.28 4.78 -13.49
C VAL A 23 5.46 5.76 -13.49
N ASP A 24 5.61 6.56 -14.55
CA ASP A 24 6.74 7.49 -14.72
C ASP A 24 6.83 8.58 -13.62
N VAL A 25 5.74 8.85 -12.92
CA VAL A 25 5.65 9.88 -11.85
C VAL A 25 5.17 9.33 -10.51
N PHE A 26 5.00 8.01 -10.39
CA PHE A 26 4.34 7.36 -9.26
C PHE A 26 5.01 7.68 -7.93
N ASP A 27 6.32 7.60 -7.85
CA ASP A 27 7.06 7.83 -6.61
C ASP A 27 6.92 9.28 -6.13
N ASP A 28 7.00 10.27 -7.03
CA ASP A 28 6.72 11.68 -6.72
C ASP A 28 5.25 11.87 -6.29
N MET A 29 4.33 11.24 -7.03
CA MET A 29 2.90 11.28 -6.74
C MET A 29 2.57 10.77 -5.33
N VAL A 30 3.16 9.67 -4.91
CA VAL A 30 2.93 9.07 -3.59
C VAL A 30 3.52 9.96 -2.49
N VAL A 31 4.79 10.37 -2.62
CA VAL A 31 5.47 11.22 -1.62
C VAL A 31 4.71 12.55 -1.41
N ARG A 32 4.17 13.15 -2.46
CA ARG A 32 3.41 14.41 -2.37
C ARG A 32 1.95 14.22 -1.93
N SER A 33 1.38 13.04 -2.13
CA SER A 33 -0.04 12.77 -1.82
C SER A 33 -0.26 12.05 -0.51
N VAL A 34 0.72 11.27 -0.02
CA VAL A 34 0.59 10.48 1.21
C VAL A 34 1.37 11.15 2.34
N PRO A 35 0.68 11.60 3.40
CA PRO A 35 1.36 12.27 4.52
C PRO A 35 2.40 11.36 5.18
N TYR A 36 3.62 11.90 5.33
CA TYR A 36 4.73 11.21 5.98
C TYR A 36 5.11 9.86 5.34
N TYR A 37 4.95 9.73 4.02
CA TYR A 37 5.18 8.46 3.32
C TYR A 37 6.55 7.83 3.61
N LEU A 38 7.62 8.64 3.61
CA LEU A 38 8.97 8.15 3.90
C LEU A 38 9.11 7.65 5.34
N GLU A 39 8.42 8.30 6.29
CA GLU A 39 8.40 7.86 7.69
C GLU A 39 7.59 6.57 7.86
N ILE A 40 6.46 6.44 7.15
CA ILE A 40 5.69 5.19 7.10
C ILE A 40 6.57 4.05 6.57
N GLN A 41 7.33 4.28 5.49
CA GLN A 41 8.27 3.29 4.96
C GLN A 41 9.31 2.89 6.00
N ARG A 42 9.91 3.86 6.71
CA ARG A 42 10.88 3.60 7.78
C ARG A 42 10.27 2.75 8.91
N MET A 43 9.07 3.10 9.37
CA MET A 43 8.37 2.35 10.43
C MET A 43 8.01 0.94 9.98
N MET A 44 7.56 0.75 8.74
CA MET A 44 7.30 -0.58 8.18
C MET A 44 8.57 -1.44 8.13
N VAL A 45 9.73 -0.85 7.79
CA VAL A 45 11.02 -1.57 7.79
C VAL A 45 11.37 -2.07 9.18
N GLU A 46 11.25 -1.24 10.22
CA GLU A 46 11.53 -1.63 11.61
C GLU A 46 10.61 -2.79 12.07
N LEU A 47 9.32 -2.69 11.75
CA LEU A 47 8.35 -3.74 12.06
C LEU A 47 8.65 -5.02 11.28
N ALA A 48 8.88 -4.92 9.97
CA ALA A 48 9.21 -6.07 9.14
C ALA A 48 10.48 -6.77 9.62
N ASN A 49 11.52 -6.02 10.00
CA ASN A 49 12.76 -6.57 10.52
C ASN A 49 12.57 -7.35 11.85
N THR A 50 11.55 -6.97 12.63
CA THR A 50 11.20 -7.70 13.87
C THR A 50 10.60 -9.07 13.59
N PHE A 51 9.78 -9.19 12.54
CA PHE A 51 9.00 -10.40 12.25
C PHE A 51 9.55 -11.25 11.12
N ALA A 52 10.36 -10.69 10.21
CA ALA A 52 11.00 -11.44 9.14
C ALA A 52 11.94 -12.50 9.72
N LYS A 53 11.83 -13.72 9.22
CA LYS A 53 12.67 -14.85 9.64
C LYS A 53 13.61 -15.26 8.52
N PRO A 54 14.86 -15.64 8.81
CA PRO A 54 15.77 -16.19 7.82
C PRO A 54 15.15 -17.34 7.01
N ASN A 55 15.40 -17.37 5.70
CA ASN A 55 14.91 -18.40 4.77
C ASN A 55 13.36 -18.45 4.65
N THR A 56 12.68 -17.35 4.95
CA THR A 56 11.24 -17.16 4.67
C THR A 56 11.04 -16.07 3.62
N ASN A 57 9.79 -15.81 3.27
CA ASN A 57 9.43 -14.79 2.30
C ASN A 57 8.76 -13.58 2.98
N LEU A 58 9.04 -12.39 2.45
CA LEU A 58 8.26 -11.18 2.63
C LEU A 58 7.45 -10.96 1.34
N TYR A 59 6.13 -10.82 1.49
CA TYR A 59 5.22 -10.49 0.39
C TYR A 59 4.86 -9.01 0.42
N ASP A 60 5.02 -8.34 -0.72
CA ASP A 60 4.54 -6.96 -0.97
C ASP A 60 3.39 -7.01 -1.96
N LEU A 61 2.16 -6.96 -1.44
CA LEU A 61 0.92 -7.08 -2.21
C LEU A 61 0.49 -5.68 -2.69
N GLY A 62 0.57 -5.44 -3.99
CA GLY A 62 0.50 -4.13 -4.61
C GLY A 62 1.86 -3.44 -4.59
N CYS A 63 2.90 -4.15 -5.03
CA CYS A 63 4.29 -3.71 -4.89
C CYS A 63 4.65 -2.49 -5.77
N SER A 64 3.82 -2.12 -6.73
CA SER A 64 3.98 -0.95 -7.61
C SER A 64 5.40 -0.86 -8.19
N THR A 65 6.11 0.25 -7.97
CA THR A 65 7.48 0.49 -8.44
C THR A 65 8.58 -0.13 -7.57
N GLY A 66 8.21 -0.86 -6.49
CA GLY A 66 9.15 -1.60 -5.63
C GLY A 66 9.75 -0.81 -4.48
N THR A 67 9.28 0.41 -4.20
CA THR A 67 9.83 1.30 -3.15
C THR A 67 9.89 0.62 -1.78
N THR A 68 8.85 -0.13 -1.40
CA THR A 68 8.79 -0.87 -0.13
C THR A 68 9.88 -1.95 -0.08
N MET A 69 10.01 -2.80 -1.11
CA MET A 69 11.04 -3.84 -1.16
C MET A 69 12.46 -3.25 -1.18
N ILE A 70 12.68 -2.14 -1.87
CA ILE A 70 13.98 -1.43 -1.86
C ILE A 70 14.31 -0.94 -0.45
N SER A 71 13.33 -0.40 0.27
CA SER A 71 13.52 0.05 1.67
C SER A 71 13.83 -1.14 2.58
N MET A 72 13.10 -2.26 2.44
CA MET A 72 13.29 -3.49 3.21
C MET A 72 14.66 -4.14 2.95
N SER A 73 15.15 -4.12 1.71
CA SER A 73 16.39 -4.79 1.32
C SER A 73 17.64 -4.30 2.05
N LYS A 74 17.59 -3.08 2.57
CA LYS A 74 18.71 -2.43 3.27
C LYS A 74 18.90 -2.93 4.69
N GLU A 75 17.83 -3.40 5.32
CA GLU A 75 17.80 -3.73 6.76
C GLU A 75 17.49 -5.22 7.03
N LEU A 76 16.81 -5.90 6.12
CA LEU A 76 16.44 -7.30 6.31
C LEU A 76 17.58 -8.25 5.90
N ASP A 77 17.62 -9.40 6.58
CA ASP A 77 18.57 -10.49 6.26
C ASP A 77 18.44 -10.90 4.79
N LYS A 78 19.56 -11.11 4.12
CA LYS A 78 19.63 -11.44 2.69
C LYS A 78 18.99 -12.79 2.33
N SER A 79 18.80 -13.68 3.32
CA SER A 79 18.10 -14.95 3.12
C SER A 79 16.58 -14.82 3.10
N VAL A 80 16.02 -13.63 3.41
CA VAL A 80 14.60 -13.34 3.27
C VAL A 80 14.31 -13.09 1.79
N GLY A 81 13.52 -13.95 1.17
CA GLY A 81 13.06 -13.76 -0.21
C GLY A 81 11.98 -12.69 -0.30
N PHE A 82 11.95 -11.92 -1.38
CA PHE A 82 10.89 -10.95 -1.66
C PHE A 82 9.96 -11.46 -2.75
N VAL A 83 8.65 -11.35 -2.52
CA VAL A 83 7.62 -11.67 -3.50
C VAL A 83 6.74 -10.44 -3.69
N GLY A 84 6.90 -9.76 -4.82
CA GLY A 84 6.08 -8.62 -5.22
C GLY A 84 4.92 -9.06 -6.11
N ILE A 85 3.71 -8.60 -5.78
CA ILE A 85 2.51 -8.84 -6.58
C ILE A 85 1.90 -7.49 -6.96
N ASP A 86 1.61 -7.31 -8.25
CA ASP A 86 0.87 -6.15 -8.76
C ASP A 86 0.04 -6.57 -9.99
N GLU A 87 -1.10 -5.93 -10.22
CA GLU A 87 -1.93 -6.21 -11.39
C GLU A 87 -1.35 -5.59 -12.67
N SER A 88 -0.60 -4.47 -12.54
CA SER A 88 -0.04 -3.71 -13.66
C SER A 88 1.31 -4.28 -14.13
N PRO A 89 1.40 -4.83 -15.35
CA PRO A 89 2.69 -5.25 -15.91
C PRO A 89 3.71 -4.10 -16.01
N GLN A 90 3.24 -2.87 -16.24
CA GLN A 90 4.08 -1.68 -16.33
C GLN A 90 4.69 -1.33 -14.97
N MET A 91 3.93 -1.47 -13.88
CA MET A 91 4.45 -1.33 -12.52
C MET A 91 5.51 -2.38 -12.23
N LEU A 92 5.27 -3.65 -12.57
CA LEU A 92 6.23 -4.74 -12.35
C LEU A 92 7.51 -4.57 -13.16
N GLU A 93 7.44 -4.06 -14.40
CA GLU A 93 8.63 -3.73 -15.20
C GLU A 93 9.45 -2.63 -14.53
N SER A 94 8.80 -1.54 -14.07
CA SER A 94 9.44 -0.47 -13.31
C SER A 94 10.03 -0.97 -11.99
N CYS A 95 9.28 -1.82 -11.27
CA CYS A 95 9.74 -2.46 -10.05
C CYS A 95 11.05 -3.21 -10.27
N ARG A 96 11.11 -4.08 -11.27
CA ARG A 96 12.34 -4.84 -11.60
C ARG A 96 13.52 -3.92 -11.86
N ASN A 97 13.32 -2.92 -12.72
CA ASN A 97 14.37 -1.96 -13.06
C ASN A 97 14.86 -1.18 -11.82
N ASN A 98 13.95 -0.78 -10.93
CA ASN A 98 14.28 -0.06 -9.71
C ASN A 98 15.02 -0.95 -8.69
N LEU A 99 14.61 -2.21 -8.54
CA LEU A 99 15.31 -3.19 -7.68
C LEU A 99 16.74 -3.42 -8.15
N ASP A 100 16.93 -3.62 -9.45
CA ASP A 100 18.24 -3.81 -10.07
C ASP A 100 19.12 -2.56 -9.90
N ALA A 101 18.57 -1.37 -10.17
CA ALA A 101 19.27 -0.10 -10.03
C ALA A 101 19.68 0.23 -8.59
N ASN A 102 18.93 -0.27 -7.58
CA ASN A 102 19.24 -0.11 -6.16
C ASN A 102 20.07 -1.26 -5.56
N GLY A 103 20.49 -2.23 -6.39
CA GLY A 103 21.37 -3.32 -5.98
C GLY A 103 20.75 -4.24 -4.92
N VAL A 104 19.45 -4.54 -5.04
CA VAL A 104 18.76 -5.47 -4.13
C VAL A 104 19.34 -6.87 -4.30
N GLU A 105 19.89 -7.42 -3.23
CA GLU A 105 20.61 -8.71 -3.25
C GLU A 105 19.73 -9.91 -2.90
N GLN A 106 18.55 -9.68 -2.28
CA GLN A 106 17.60 -10.72 -1.94
C GLN A 106 17.04 -11.39 -3.21
N VAL A 107 16.64 -12.64 -3.10
CA VAL A 107 15.93 -13.32 -4.20
C VAL A 107 14.56 -12.69 -4.36
N VAL A 108 14.29 -12.12 -5.54
CA VAL A 108 13.03 -11.43 -5.84
C VAL A 108 12.21 -12.20 -6.88
N LYS A 109 10.93 -12.44 -6.55
CA LYS A 109 9.91 -12.93 -7.49
C LYS A 109 8.88 -11.84 -7.71
N LEU A 110 8.55 -11.52 -8.95
CA LEU A 110 7.51 -10.55 -9.32
C LEU A 110 6.43 -11.24 -10.13
N ASN A 111 5.19 -11.17 -9.65
CA ASN A 111 4.04 -11.86 -10.24
C ASN A 111 2.94 -10.84 -10.58
N SER A 112 2.42 -10.91 -11.83
CA SER A 112 1.23 -10.15 -12.22
C SER A 112 -0.01 -10.90 -11.79
N PHE A 113 -0.78 -10.32 -10.84
CA PHE A 113 -1.98 -10.96 -10.34
C PHE A 113 -2.99 -9.94 -9.77
N ASP A 114 -4.28 -10.21 -10.00
CA ASP A 114 -5.41 -9.42 -9.50
C ASP A 114 -5.82 -9.92 -8.10
N LEU A 115 -5.55 -9.12 -7.06
CA LEU A 115 -5.86 -9.45 -5.67
C LEU A 115 -7.37 -9.62 -5.39
N ASN A 116 -8.25 -9.16 -6.27
CA ASN A 116 -9.68 -9.48 -6.17
C ASN A 116 -9.97 -10.98 -6.36
N LYS A 117 -9.06 -11.73 -6.97
CA LYS A 117 -9.16 -13.18 -7.17
C LYS A 117 -8.51 -14.00 -6.06
N GLY A 118 -7.93 -13.33 -5.07
CA GLY A 118 -7.21 -13.95 -3.97
C GLY A 118 -5.68 -13.81 -4.11
N VAL A 119 -4.93 -14.62 -3.39
CA VAL A 119 -3.46 -14.69 -3.46
C VAL A 119 -2.98 -16.05 -3.01
N GLU A 120 -1.90 -16.53 -3.61
CA GLU A 120 -1.16 -17.71 -3.14
C GLU A 120 0.09 -17.22 -2.40
N ILE A 121 0.24 -17.70 -1.17
CA ILE A 121 1.34 -17.32 -0.27
C ILE A 121 2.04 -18.58 0.23
N GLU A 122 3.34 -18.62 0.15
CA GLU A 122 4.16 -19.71 0.61
C GLU A 122 5.29 -19.23 1.50
N ASN A 123 5.43 -19.86 2.66
CA ASN A 123 6.52 -19.60 3.61
C ASN A 123 6.68 -18.11 3.98
N ALA A 124 5.58 -17.39 4.19
CA ALA A 124 5.60 -15.97 4.50
C ALA A 124 5.72 -15.71 6.00
N SER A 125 6.74 -14.98 6.41
CA SER A 125 6.85 -14.41 7.77
C SER A 125 6.32 -12.99 7.86
N VAL A 126 6.30 -12.24 6.74
CA VAL A 126 5.75 -10.87 6.67
C VAL A 126 4.92 -10.72 5.40
N VAL A 127 3.74 -10.12 5.53
CA VAL A 127 2.91 -9.69 4.39
C VAL A 127 2.59 -8.21 4.54
N ILE A 128 2.83 -7.44 3.49
CA ILE A 128 2.61 -5.99 3.45
C ILE A 128 1.54 -5.67 2.42
N LEU A 129 0.57 -4.82 2.81
CA LEU A 129 -0.35 -4.13 1.91
C LEU A 129 -0.21 -2.63 2.19
N CYS A 130 0.62 -1.96 1.39
CA CYS A 130 0.84 -0.52 1.56
C CYS A 130 0.00 0.27 0.55
N LEU A 131 -1.11 0.84 1.00
CA LEU A 131 -2.08 1.58 0.19
C LEU A 131 -2.71 0.72 -0.93
N THR A 132 -2.90 -0.55 -0.67
CA THR A 132 -3.32 -1.56 -1.64
C THR A 132 -4.73 -2.08 -1.39
N LEU A 133 -5.07 -2.44 -0.14
CA LEU A 133 -6.35 -3.07 0.17
C LEU A 133 -7.54 -2.17 -0.19
N GLN A 134 -7.37 -0.87 -0.11
CA GLN A 134 -8.37 0.12 -0.53
C GLN A 134 -8.79 0.04 -2.00
N PHE A 135 -7.96 -0.59 -2.86
CA PHE A 135 -8.25 -0.85 -4.28
C PHE A 135 -8.90 -2.21 -4.52
N VAL A 136 -8.78 -3.15 -3.58
CA VAL A 136 -9.52 -4.41 -3.62
C VAL A 136 -10.99 -4.11 -3.36
N ARG A 137 -11.90 -4.71 -4.14
CA ARG A 137 -13.34 -4.50 -3.96
C ARG A 137 -13.79 -4.94 -2.57
N PRO A 138 -14.64 -4.16 -1.86
CA PRO A 138 -15.06 -4.47 -0.48
C PRO A 138 -15.53 -5.91 -0.27
N LEU A 139 -16.25 -6.46 -1.25
CA LEU A 139 -16.78 -7.83 -1.22
C LEU A 139 -15.69 -8.91 -1.09
N TYR A 140 -14.47 -8.64 -1.54
CA TYR A 140 -13.38 -9.63 -1.58
C TYR A 140 -12.34 -9.45 -0.48
N ARG A 141 -12.35 -8.31 0.26
CA ARG A 141 -11.31 -7.97 1.26
C ARG A 141 -11.21 -8.98 2.39
N ALA A 142 -12.33 -9.30 3.03
CA ALA A 142 -12.36 -10.27 4.13
C ALA A 142 -11.84 -11.64 3.69
N LYS A 143 -12.22 -12.09 2.48
CA LYS A 143 -11.72 -13.35 1.93
C LYS A 143 -10.22 -13.30 1.62
N LEU A 144 -9.71 -12.16 1.11
CA LEU A 144 -8.29 -11.97 0.86
C LEU A 144 -7.49 -12.02 2.16
N ILE A 145 -7.92 -11.28 3.19
CA ILE A 145 -7.25 -11.24 4.50
C ILE A 145 -7.30 -12.62 5.17
N GLN A 146 -8.42 -13.34 5.10
CA GLN A 146 -8.52 -14.72 5.59
C GLN A 146 -7.53 -15.63 4.88
N SER A 147 -7.46 -15.55 3.55
CA SER A 147 -6.54 -16.37 2.74
C SER A 147 -5.06 -16.06 3.08
N ILE A 148 -4.73 -14.81 3.34
CA ILE A 148 -3.40 -14.39 3.81
C ILE A 148 -3.11 -15.05 5.17
N TYR A 149 -4.02 -14.90 6.14
CA TYR A 149 -3.88 -15.52 7.46
C TYR A 149 -3.63 -17.01 7.36
N ASP A 150 -4.48 -17.74 6.63
CA ASP A 150 -4.40 -19.19 6.54
C ASP A 150 -3.03 -19.69 6.04
N GLN A 151 -2.44 -18.98 5.08
CA GLN A 151 -1.23 -19.35 4.37
C GLN A 151 0.08 -18.83 4.99
N MET A 152 0.03 -17.76 5.82
CA MET A 152 1.22 -17.24 6.50
C MET A 152 1.78 -18.22 7.52
N ASN A 153 3.07 -18.11 7.80
CA ASN A 153 3.72 -18.85 8.89
C ASN A 153 3.18 -18.40 10.27
N PRO A 154 3.03 -19.32 11.24
CA PRO A 154 2.73 -18.94 12.62
C PRO A 154 3.76 -17.97 13.19
N GLY A 155 3.30 -16.96 13.92
CA GLY A 155 4.13 -15.87 14.45
C GLY A 155 4.63 -14.87 13.41
N GLY A 156 4.14 -14.95 12.18
CA GLY A 156 4.34 -13.94 11.15
C GLY A 156 3.46 -12.72 11.37
N ALA A 157 3.75 -11.61 10.68
CA ALA A 157 3.00 -10.37 10.81
C ALA A 157 2.45 -9.87 9.47
N ILE A 158 1.24 -9.32 9.51
CA ILE A 158 0.67 -8.51 8.42
C ILE A 158 0.84 -7.03 8.76
N ILE A 159 1.31 -6.24 7.80
CA ILE A 159 1.42 -4.79 7.89
C ILE A 159 0.48 -4.18 6.87
N LEU A 160 -0.47 -3.36 7.33
CA LEU A 160 -1.49 -2.74 6.51
C LEU A 160 -1.42 -1.22 6.63
N VAL A 161 -1.13 -0.52 5.55
CA VAL A 161 -1.18 0.94 5.49
C VAL A 161 -2.28 1.36 4.54
N GLU A 162 -3.24 2.15 5.04
CA GLU A 162 -4.44 2.49 4.27
C GLU A 162 -4.88 3.94 4.48
N LYS A 163 -5.51 4.50 3.46
CA LYS A 163 -6.39 5.65 3.66
C LYS A 163 -7.67 5.15 4.33
N VAL A 164 -8.14 5.89 5.34
CA VAL A 164 -9.35 5.53 6.11
C VAL A 164 -10.34 6.70 6.13
N ILE A 165 -11.61 6.38 6.34
CA ILE A 165 -12.64 7.37 6.67
C ILE A 165 -12.73 7.54 8.18
N GLY A 166 -13.15 8.74 8.62
CA GLY A 166 -13.37 9.03 10.05
C GLY A 166 -14.55 8.24 10.61
N GLU A 167 -14.46 7.87 11.89
CA GLU A 167 -15.55 7.13 12.58
C GLU A 167 -16.86 7.92 12.61
N GLY A 168 -16.77 9.24 12.81
CA GLY A 168 -17.92 10.16 12.80
C GLY A 168 -17.89 11.11 11.60
N SER A 169 -19.08 11.50 11.11
CA SER A 169 -19.24 12.35 9.93
C SER A 169 -18.54 13.71 10.04
N ASP A 170 -18.57 14.34 11.21
CA ASP A 170 -18.01 15.68 11.41
C ASP A 170 -16.48 15.66 11.34
N PHE A 171 -15.84 14.71 12.02
CA PHE A 171 -14.40 14.53 11.94
C PHE A 171 -13.95 14.07 10.54
N ASN A 172 -14.71 13.18 9.90
CA ASN A 172 -14.40 12.74 8.55
C ASN A 172 -14.32 13.92 7.57
N ARG A 173 -15.29 14.84 7.65
CA ARG A 173 -15.29 16.05 6.81
C ARG A 173 -14.06 16.91 7.05
N LYS A 174 -13.71 17.18 8.34
CA LYS A 174 -12.52 17.94 8.72
C LYS A 174 -11.23 17.27 8.27
N PHE A 175 -11.13 15.95 8.36
CA PHE A 175 -9.94 15.22 7.91
C PHE A 175 -9.75 15.30 6.40
N ILE A 176 -10.85 15.32 5.63
CA ILE A 176 -10.81 15.56 4.18
C ILE A 176 -10.30 16.96 3.89
N ASP A 177 -10.79 17.99 4.59
CA ASP A 177 -10.35 19.38 4.43
C ASP A 177 -8.84 19.51 4.72
N TYR A 178 -8.35 18.95 5.85
CA TYR A 178 -6.92 18.95 6.21
C TYR A 178 -6.06 18.19 5.21
N TYR A 179 -6.60 17.13 4.61
CA TYR A 179 -5.91 16.40 3.56
C TYR A 179 -5.79 17.21 2.26
N TYR A 180 -6.81 17.97 1.89
CA TYR A 180 -6.71 18.89 0.75
C TYR A 180 -5.70 20.01 1.03
N ASP A 181 -5.66 20.56 2.23
CA ASP A 181 -4.65 21.53 2.64
C ASP A 181 -3.23 20.94 2.60
N TYR A 182 -3.08 19.68 3.01
CA TYR A 182 -1.81 18.96 2.87
C TYR A 182 -1.37 18.90 1.40
N LYS A 183 -2.25 18.51 0.49
CA LYS A 183 -1.95 18.46 -0.95
C LYS A 183 -1.56 19.84 -1.52
N ARG A 184 -2.28 20.91 -1.13
CA ARG A 184 -1.93 22.27 -1.55
C ARG A 184 -0.54 22.67 -1.08
N ARG A 185 -0.15 22.33 0.15
CA ARG A 185 1.21 22.55 0.67
C ARG A 185 2.28 21.74 -0.07
N ASN A 186 1.89 20.67 -0.78
CA ASN A 186 2.75 19.86 -1.63
C ASN A 186 2.56 20.18 -3.12
N ASP A 187 2.26 21.45 -3.45
CA ASP A 187 2.22 22.00 -4.80
C ASP A 187 1.15 21.40 -5.74
N TYR A 188 0.05 20.83 -5.19
CA TYR A 188 -1.15 20.51 -5.98
C TYR A 188 -2.12 21.69 -5.97
N ASN A 189 -2.64 22.07 -7.12
CA ASN A 189 -3.72 23.04 -7.20
C ASN A 189 -5.10 22.38 -7.02
N ASP A 190 -6.16 23.20 -6.85
CA ASP A 190 -7.51 22.70 -6.57
C ASP A 190 -8.08 21.86 -7.72
N MET A 191 -7.72 22.18 -8.97
CA MET A 191 -8.15 21.42 -10.14
C MET A 191 -7.52 20.02 -10.15
N GLU A 192 -6.22 19.90 -9.92
CA GLU A 192 -5.52 18.62 -9.79
C GLU A 192 -6.11 17.76 -8.67
N ILE A 193 -6.42 18.38 -7.51
CA ILE A 193 -7.06 17.71 -6.38
C ILE A 193 -8.45 17.18 -6.77
N ALA A 194 -9.25 18.00 -7.45
CA ALA A 194 -10.60 17.64 -7.86
C ALA A 194 -10.58 16.52 -8.90
N GLN A 195 -9.77 16.63 -9.96
CA GLN A 195 -9.66 15.62 -11.02
C GLN A 195 -9.17 14.27 -10.49
N LYS A 196 -8.13 14.30 -9.61
CA LYS A 196 -7.62 13.07 -8.98
C LYS A 196 -8.66 12.42 -8.06
N ARG A 197 -9.44 13.22 -7.33
CA ARG A 197 -10.55 12.71 -6.51
C ARG A 197 -11.60 12.02 -7.36
N GLU A 198 -12.05 12.67 -8.44
CA GLU A 198 -13.03 12.10 -9.38
C GLU A 198 -12.53 10.78 -9.98
N ALA A 199 -11.30 10.76 -10.48
CA ALA A 199 -10.70 9.56 -11.06
C ALA A 199 -10.62 8.38 -10.06
N LEU A 200 -10.46 8.65 -8.76
CA LEU A 200 -10.36 7.63 -7.71
C LEU A 200 -11.69 7.27 -7.03
N GLU A 201 -12.80 7.98 -7.32
CA GLU A 201 -14.06 7.87 -6.56
C GLU A 201 -14.62 6.44 -6.54
N ASN A 202 -14.54 5.71 -7.66
CA ASN A 202 -15.04 4.34 -7.76
C ASN A 202 -13.94 3.26 -7.67
N ILE A 203 -12.69 3.68 -7.54
CA ILE A 203 -11.52 2.81 -7.56
C ILE A 203 -10.97 2.63 -6.16
N LEU A 204 -10.76 3.73 -5.43
CA LEU A 204 -10.25 3.74 -4.07
C LEU A 204 -11.42 3.84 -3.09
N ILE A 205 -11.72 2.76 -2.39
CA ILE A 205 -12.84 2.69 -1.42
C ILE A 205 -12.25 2.49 -0.02
N PRO A 206 -12.07 3.56 0.78
CA PRO A 206 -11.51 3.43 2.12
C PRO A 206 -12.54 2.84 3.10
N PHE A 207 -12.07 2.03 4.04
CA PHE A 207 -12.82 1.59 5.21
C PHE A 207 -12.52 2.50 6.41
N LYS A 208 -13.29 2.37 7.49
CA LYS A 208 -12.94 2.93 8.79
C LYS A 208 -11.77 2.17 9.39
N LEU A 209 -11.06 2.81 10.32
CA LEU A 209 -10.01 2.12 11.07
C LEU A 209 -10.57 0.92 11.83
N SER A 210 -11.74 1.10 12.49
CA SER A 210 -12.43 0.02 13.21
C SER A 210 -12.84 -1.15 12.31
N GLU A 211 -13.25 -0.89 11.06
CA GLU A 211 -13.57 -1.94 10.08
C GLU A 211 -12.34 -2.73 9.65
N ASN A 212 -11.20 -2.06 9.44
CA ASN A 212 -9.95 -2.74 9.10
C ASN A 212 -9.42 -3.60 10.26
N ILE A 213 -9.48 -3.10 11.51
CA ILE A 213 -9.10 -3.87 12.70
C ILE A 213 -10.01 -5.10 12.83
N HIS A 214 -11.31 -4.90 12.78
CA HIS A 214 -12.30 -6.00 12.90
C HIS A 214 -12.07 -7.08 11.83
N MET A 215 -11.78 -6.68 10.59
CA MET A 215 -11.51 -7.63 9.51
C MET A 215 -10.24 -8.47 9.76
N LEU A 216 -9.19 -7.89 10.36
CA LEU A 216 -7.99 -8.61 10.76
C LEU A 216 -8.28 -9.58 11.92
N GLU A 217 -9.02 -9.14 12.93
CA GLU A 217 -9.41 -9.94 14.09
C GLU A 217 -10.31 -11.12 13.68
N GLU A 218 -11.30 -10.89 12.82
CA GLU A 218 -12.19 -11.94 12.27
C GLU A 218 -11.42 -13.00 11.48
N ALA A 219 -10.35 -12.62 10.78
CA ALA A 219 -9.48 -13.57 10.10
C ALA A 219 -8.61 -14.40 11.05
N GLY A 220 -8.51 -14.02 12.33
CA GLY A 220 -7.75 -14.71 13.36
C GLY A 220 -6.44 -14.04 13.77
N PHE A 221 -6.07 -12.91 13.17
CA PHE A 221 -4.91 -12.13 13.62
C PHE A 221 -5.12 -11.63 15.06
N LYS A 222 -4.02 -11.57 15.81
CA LYS A 222 -3.98 -11.09 17.19
C LYS A 222 -3.12 -9.84 17.29
N ASP A 223 -3.19 -9.18 18.44
CA ASP A 223 -2.33 -8.04 18.76
C ASP A 223 -2.33 -7.00 17.63
N CYS A 224 -3.56 -6.60 17.21
CA CYS A 224 -3.73 -5.55 16.21
C CYS A 224 -3.38 -4.19 16.79
N GLU A 225 -2.25 -3.62 16.37
CA GLU A 225 -1.77 -2.32 16.83
C GLU A 225 -1.74 -1.27 15.72
N THR A 226 -2.09 -0.03 16.07
CA THR A 226 -1.94 1.11 15.19
C THR A 226 -0.57 1.74 15.39
N PHE A 227 0.37 1.53 14.48
CA PHE A 227 1.71 2.10 14.56
C PHE A 227 1.81 3.50 13.96
N PHE A 228 0.89 3.87 13.08
CA PHE A 228 0.85 5.20 12.43
C PHE A 228 -0.58 5.70 12.33
N LYS A 229 -0.80 6.98 12.61
CA LYS A 229 -2.08 7.66 12.36
C LYS A 229 -1.85 9.12 11.99
N TRP A 230 -2.37 9.52 10.83
CA TRP A 230 -2.49 10.90 10.41
C TRP A 230 -3.89 11.12 9.81
N TYR A 231 -4.77 11.78 10.53
CA TYR A 231 -6.17 12.04 10.14
C TYR A 231 -6.82 10.85 9.43
N ASN A 232 -6.82 10.86 8.09
CA ASN A 232 -7.41 9.84 7.22
C ASN A 232 -6.40 8.86 6.61
N PHE A 233 -5.24 8.70 7.23
CA PHE A 233 -4.26 7.65 6.92
C PHE A 233 -3.88 6.88 8.17
N THR A 234 -3.71 5.59 8.05
CA THR A 234 -3.35 4.73 9.18
C THR A 234 -2.38 3.62 8.75
N GLY A 235 -1.54 3.19 9.68
CA GLY A 235 -0.73 1.98 9.60
C GLY A 235 -1.09 1.04 10.74
N LEU A 236 -1.38 -0.19 10.40
CA LEU A 236 -1.72 -1.29 11.31
C LEU A 236 -0.70 -2.40 11.17
N ILE A 237 -0.41 -3.07 12.27
CA ILE A 237 0.29 -4.35 12.30
C ILE A 237 -0.53 -5.34 13.11
N ALA A 238 -0.55 -6.62 12.69
CA ALA A 238 -1.19 -7.69 13.43
C ALA A 238 -0.40 -8.99 13.28
N ILE A 239 -0.48 -9.88 14.27
CA ILE A 239 0.32 -11.11 14.38
C ILE A 239 -0.58 -12.34 14.16
N LYS A 240 -0.07 -13.31 13.39
CA LYS A 240 -0.70 -14.63 13.24
C LYS A 240 -0.45 -15.52 14.43
#